data_190c55cff2f360e1eff3dd0ae27cd9c7
#
_entry.id   190c55cff2f360e1eff3dd0ae27cd9c7
#
_cell.length_a   1.000
_cell.length_b   1.000
_cell.length_c   1.000
_cell.angle_alpha   90.00
_cell.angle_beta   90.00
_cell.angle_gamma   90.00
#
_symmetry.space_group_name_H-M   'P 1'
#
loop_
_entity.id
_entity.type
_entity.pdbx_description
1 polymer ?
#
loop_
_entity_poly.entity_id
_entity_poly.type
_entity_poly.pdbx_seq_one_letter_code
_entity_poly.pdbx_strand_id
1 'polypeptide(L)'
;MTDDNQNETMPTPQPLPGQVFIRPGIDDRPDYEKTLTPEAKAALKRLAVQQRPRVPEASNERPEVQAARLAEGGSPLTAAAHLDAAVPNLESSFLDLRDPMTAPDGSRPNALQVNRLTAGFALGSLLFAAPIAALDVVLIPQRIDQLVGDGRVAGLALTMALGMVLSFFMNAWIAVGSDHTFGPLGRRTPWIISGALLSAASLAILSVCDLLQLVIVFWLLMQIGYAMIAMPLAAAFGERVPDKFRDRADSWHGMGLALGQLLGILVAVYRTMHPAESGWDGTTRSGIMLFAIWFIVAGIVTLLVLPREGSSTYMPRESVRKGSFFSQYRPPKHAPKFAVAFIARMLAVAATTLIAVYQWYLAAFDLDADGLSGYGLTGAGAVVALMAVAAFVGSLMAVLLLGPIARAFEDARVPAVISCMLFVIGAAAPCMMADKLFGVGLYALIAGFAYAIYDGTSQSLNLATLPDVRSVGRSLAAFSVANTLGSLLGVIAGALAITALAAYLPLFGVAIGFMLLAGVLTMLLK
;
A
#
# COMPACT_ATOMS: atom_id res chain seq x y z
N MET A 1 -22.91 66.65 -29.04
CA MET A 1 -21.92 66.59 -27.95
C MET A 1 -21.48 65.17 -27.90
N THR A 2 -20.36 64.91 -28.48
CA THR A 2 -19.72 63.62 -28.78
C THR A 2 -18.86 63.21 -27.62
N ASP A 3 -19.17 62.02 -27.03
CA ASP A 3 -18.28 61.37 -26.08
C ASP A 3 -17.30 60.49 -26.86
N ASP A 4 -16.07 60.98 -26.93
CA ASP A 4 -14.92 60.20 -27.38
C ASP A 4 -14.43 59.28 -26.23
N ASN A 5 -14.78 58.04 -26.28
CA ASN A 5 -14.19 57.01 -25.42
C ASN A 5 -12.91 56.53 -26.06
N GLN A 6 -11.79 57.17 -25.71
CA GLN A 6 -10.46 56.68 -26.06
C GLN A 6 -10.14 55.44 -25.25
N ASN A 7 -10.25 54.29 -25.87
CA ASN A 7 -9.63 53.04 -25.43
C ASN A 7 -8.14 53.16 -25.61
N GLU A 8 -7.40 53.66 -24.60
CA GLU A 8 -5.96 53.56 -24.54
C GLU A 8 -5.56 52.11 -24.40
N THR A 9 -5.30 51.46 -25.53
CA THR A 9 -4.59 50.18 -25.55
C THR A 9 -3.20 50.37 -25.03
N MET A 10 -2.92 49.88 -23.82
CA MET A 10 -1.54 49.85 -23.29
C MET A 10 -0.60 49.23 -24.35
N PRO A 11 0.54 49.83 -24.65
CA PRO A 11 1.47 49.24 -25.59
C PRO A 11 1.97 47.91 -25.05
N THR A 12 1.83 46.89 -25.86
CA THR A 12 2.35 45.56 -25.56
C THR A 12 3.87 45.64 -25.39
N PRO A 13 4.42 45.21 -24.26
CA PRO A 13 5.86 45.20 -24.05
C PRO A 13 6.50 44.32 -25.12
N GLN A 14 7.50 44.86 -25.84
CA GLN A 14 8.27 44.08 -26.79
C GLN A 14 9.25 43.16 -26.06
N PRO A 15 9.34 41.88 -26.40
CA PRO A 15 10.28 40.96 -25.79
C PRO A 15 11.73 41.36 -26.12
N LEU A 16 12.61 41.28 -25.12
CA LEU A 16 14.04 41.37 -25.33
C LEU A 16 14.54 40.20 -26.20
N PRO A 17 15.66 40.37 -26.97
CA PRO A 17 16.20 39.28 -27.77
C PRO A 17 16.44 38.03 -26.92
N GLY A 18 15.75 36.92 -27.25
CA GLY A 18 15.80 35.67 -26.54
C GLY A 18 14.68 35.45 -25.48
N GLN A 19 13.80 36.42 -25.24
CA GLN A 19 12.62 36.25 -24.38
C GLN A 19 11.38 35.96 -25.21
N VAL A 20 10.63 34.91 -24.81
CA VAL A 20 9.35 34.58 -25.37
C VAL A 20 8.27 35.02 -24.37
N PHE A 21 7.46 36.02 -24.76
CA PHE A 21 6.31 36.42 -23.96
C PHE A 21 5.11 35.55 -24.33
N ILE A 22 4.60 34.79 -23.36
CA ILE A 22 3.31 34.15 -23.44
C ILE A 22 2.32 35.08 -22.76
N ARG A 23 1.38 35.63 -23.52
CA ARG A 23 0.34 36.55 -23.03
C ARG A 23 -0.75 35.75 -22.33
N PRO A 24 -1.03 35.95 -21.04
CA PRO A 24 -2.22 35.40 -20.41
C PRO A 24 -3.41 36.33 -20.71
N GLY A 25 -4.26 35.95 -21.64
CA GLY A 25 -5.56 36.58 -21.86
C GLY A 25 -6.67 35.54 -21.66
N ILE A 26 -7.83 35.97 -21.23
CA ILE A 26 -8.99 35.10 -20.95
C ILE A 26 -9.47 34.39 -22.23
N ASP A 27 -9.20 34.96 -23.40
CA ASP A 27 -9.55 34.40 -24.72
C ASP A 27 -8.30 34.07 -25.59
N ASP A 28 -7.09 34.35 -25.10
CA ASP A 28 -5.87 34.11 -25.85
C ASP A 28 -5.40 32.68 -25.59
N ARG A 29 -5.67 31.79 -26.52
CA ARG A 29 -4.83 30.61 -26.71
C ARG A 29 -3.41 31.10 -26.96
N PRO A 30 -2.37 30.53 -26.29
CA PRO A 30 -1.01 30.87 -26.60
C PRO A 30 -0.83 30.77 -28.12
N ASP A 31 -0.50 31.89 -28.75
CA ASP A 31 -0.46 31.97 -30.21
C ASP A 31 0.86 31.31 -30.67
N TYR A 32 0.90 29.96 -30.54
CA TYR A 32 2.02 29.15 -31.01
C TYR A 32 2.37 29.40 -32.47
N GLU A 33 1.41 29.95 -33.22
CA GLU A 33 1.66 30.35 -34.61
C GLU A 33 2.57 31.55 -34.73
N LYS A 34 2.62 32.45 -33.74
CA LYS A 34 3.48 33.63 -33.77
C LYS A 34 4.83 33.43 -33.04
N THR A 35 4.89 32.53 -32.07
CA THR A 35 6.08 32.37 -31.19
C THR A 35 7.00 31.22 -31.57
N LEU A 36 6.55 30.23 -32.31
CA LEU A 36 7.38 29.10 -32.72
C LEU A 36 7.95 29.27 -34.12
N THR A 37 9.23 28.92 -34.27
CA THR A 37 9.85 28.87 -35.61
C THR A 37 9.14 27.86 -36.52
N PRO A 38 9.15 28.03 -37.84
CA PRO A 38 8.53 27.11 -38.79
C PRO A 38 8.99 25.66 -38.61
N GLU A 39 10.24 25.45 -38.22
CA GLU A 39 10.85 24.16 -37.96
C GLU A 39 10.30 23.52 -36.68
N ALA A 40 10.13 24.29 -35.62
CA ALA A 40 9.52 23.83 -34.36
C ALA A 40 8.04 23.47 -34.56
N LYS A 41 7.29 24.22 -35.38
CA LYS A 41 5.91 23.88 -35.78
C LYS A 41 5.83 22.57 -36.57
N ALA A 42 6.75 22.37 -37.50
CA ALA A 42 6.81 21.14 -38.29
C ALA A 42 7.19 19.93 -37.41
N ALA A 43 8.10 20.09 -36.46
CA ALA A 43 8.47 19.05 -35.50
C ALA A 43 7.31 18.71 -34.55
N LEU A 44 6.59 19.69 -34.02
CA LEU A 44 5.40 19.50 -33.19
C LEU A 44 4.27 18.79 -33.97
N LYS A 45 4.01 19.19 -35.20
CA LYS A 45 3.04 18.50 -36.07
C LYS A 45 3.43 17.03 -36.36
N ARG A 46 4.71 16.75 -36.58
CA ARG A 46 5.20 15.37 -36.78
C ARG A 46 5.05 14.52 -35.51
N LEU A 47 5.37 15.08 -34.34
CA LEU A 47 5.20 14.41 -33.06
C LEU A 47 3.72 14.14 -32.75
N ALA A 48 2.84 15.11 -32.99
CA ALA A 48 1.39 14.94 -32.80
C ALA A 48 0.77 13.91 -33.76
N VAL A 49 1.31 13.74 -34.97
CA VAL A 49 0.84 12.73 -35.93
C VAL A 49 1.38 11.33 -35.60
N GLN A 50 2.63 11.23 -35.12
CA GLN A 50 3.24 9.93 -34.78
C GLN A 50 2.71 9.33 -33.48
N GLN A 51 2.12 10.13 -32.59
CA GLN A 51 1.67 9.70 -31.26
C GLN A 51 0.15 9.77 -31.09
N ARG A 52 -0.65 9.72 -32.16
CA ARG A 52 -2.10 9.57 -32.02
C ARG A 52 -2.39 8.18 -31.44
N PRO A 53 -2.73 8.07 -30.12
CA PRO A 53 -3.40 6.87 -29.66
C PRO A 53 -4.70 6.76 -30.45
N ARG A 54 -5.07 5.58 -30.91
CA ARG A 54 -6.43 5.32 -31.41
C ARG A 54 -7.37 5.50 -30.23
N VAL A 55 -7.90 6.70 -30.07
CA VAL A 55 -8.99 6.97 -29.12
C VAL A 55 -10.21 6.26 -29.68
N PRO A 56 -10.85 5.34 -28.95
CA PRO A 56 -12.14 4.80 -29.35
C PRO A 56 -13.13 5.98 -29.50
N GLU A 57 -13.74 6.11 -30.66
CA GLU A 57 -14.84 7.02 -30.88
C GLU A 57 -15.96 6.67 -29.89
N ALA A 58 -16.47 7.66 -29.17
CA ALA A 58 -17.56 7.58 -28.23
C ALA A 58 -17.24 7.12 -26.80
N SER A 59 -16.41 7.85 -26.09
CA SER A 59 -16.57 7.90 -24.65
C SER A 59 -17.29 9.22 -24.29
N ASN A 60 -18.45 9.12 -23.64
CA ASN A 60 -19.11 10.24 -22.92
C ASN A 60 -18.29 10.65 -21.67
N GLU A 61 -17.00 10.39 -21.68
CA GLU A 61 -16.09 10.73 -20.60
C GLU A 61 -15.75 12.22 -20.66
N ARG A 62 -15.69 12.84 -19.49
CA ARG A 62 -15.30 14.24 -19.39
C ARG A 62 -13.89 14.44 -19.96
N PRO A 63 -13.63 15.57 -20.65
CA PRO A 63 -12.32 15.86 -21.27
C PRO A 63 -11.14 15.71 -20.32
N GLU A 64 -11.35 16.01 -19.03
CA GLU A 64 -10.35 15.91 -17.96
C GLU A 64 -9.91 14.48 -17.68
N VAL A 65 -10.84 13.51 -17.79
CA VAL A 65 -10.56 12.06 -17.60
C VAL A 65 -9.80 11.51 -18.80
N GLN A 66 -10.16 11.94 -20.02
CA GLN A 66 -9.42 11.59 -21.24
C GLN A 66 -8.00 12.15 -21.20
N ALA A 67 -7.84 13.40 -20.77
CA ALA A 67 -6.54 14.04 -20.63
C ALA A 67 -5.65 13.35 -19.60
N ALA A 68 -6.21 12.91 -18.45
CA ALA A 68 -5.48 12.18 -17.43
C ALA A 68 -5.02 10.80 -17.93
N ARG A 69 -5.87 10.05 -18.65
CA ARG A 69 -5.50 8.77 -19.27
C ARG A 69 -4.43 8.91 -20.35
N LEU A 70 -4.47 10.00 -21.12
CA LEU A 70 -3.45 10.31 -22.13
C LEU A 70 -2.12 10.69 -21.47
N ALA A 71 -2.14 11.34 -20.32
CA ALA A 71 -0.97 11.66 -19.52
C ALA A 71 -0.28 10.42 -18.94
N GLU A 72 -1.04 9.39 -18.58
CA GLU A 72 -0.51 8.11 -18.09
C GLU A 72 0.20 7.27 -19.18
N GLY A 73 -0.22 7.42 -20.43
CA GLY A 73 0.32 6.60 -21.56
C GLY A 73 1.19 7.33 -22.59
N GLY A 74 1.32 8.65 -22.49
CA GLY A 74 1.97 9.49 -23.50
C GLY A 74 3.19 10.26 -22.99
N SER A 75 3.94 10.87 -23.94
CA SER A 75 4.97 11.82 -23.54
C SER A 75 4.35 13.05 -22.86
N PRO A 76 5.03 13.69 -21.90
CA PRO A 76 4.53 14.90 -21.21
C PRO A 76 4.09 16.02 -22.16
N LEU A 77 4.76 16.14 -23.30
CA LEU A 77 4.43 17.12 -24.35
C LEU A 77 3.11 16.84 -25.07
N THR A 78 2.78 15.56 -25.29
CA THR A 78 1.52 15.14 -25.94
C THR A 78 0.35 15.30 -24.98
N ALA A 79 0.56 14.97 -23.70
CA ALA A 79 -0.43 15.17 -22.64
C ALA A 79 -0.74 16.65 -22.44
N ALA A 80 0.27 17.52 -22.41
CA ALA A 80 0.10 18.96 -22.30
C ALA A 80 -0.67 19.54 -23.50
N ALA A 81 -0.37 19.10 -24.72
CA ALA A 81 -1.07 19.57 -25.94
C ALA A 81 -2.56 19.16 -25.96
N HIS A 82 -2.88 17.97 -25.43
CA HIS A 82 -4.27 17.51 -25.31
C HIS A 82 -5.04 18.18 -24.17
N LEU A 83 -4.37 18.48 -23.04
CA LEU A 83 -4.94 19.24 -21.93
C LEU A 83 -5.27 20.67 -22.33
N ASP A 84 -4.37 21.32 -23.07
CA ASP A 84 -4.58 22.68 -23.58
C ASP A 84 -5.74 22.75 -24.59
N ALA A 85 -5.96 21.66 -25.34
CA ALA A 85 -7.08 21.57 -26.28
C ALA A 85 -8.44 21.25 -25.60
N ALA A 86 -8.40 20.58 -24.43
CA ALA A 86 -9.59 20.08 -23.73
C ALA A 86 -10.05 21.00 -22.59
N VAL A 87 -9.12 21.69 -21.94
CA VAL A 87 -9.39 22.54 -20.77
C VAL A 87 -8.54 23.80 -20.87
N PRO A 88 -9.14 24.97 -21.15
CA PRO A 88 -8.42 26.24 -21.21
C PRO A 88 -8.05 26.74 -19.80
N ASN A 89 -7.32 25.95 -19.04
CA ASN A 89 -6.82 26.32 -17.72
C ASN A 89 -5.30 26.14 -17.69
N LEU A 90 -4.59 27.25 -17.84
CA LEU A 90 -3.13 27.29 -17.89
C LEU A 90 -2.48 26.63 -16.66
N GLU A 91 -3.09 26.67 -15.49
CA GLU A 91 -2.51 26.10 -14.27
C GLU A 91 -2.41 24.56 -14.31
N SER A 92 -3.33 23.89 -15.02
CA SER A 92 -3.27 22.43 -15.17
C SER A 92 -2.21 21.99 -16.20
N SER A 93 -1.99 22.78 -17.25
CA SER A 93 -0.97 22.49 -18.29
C SER A 93 0.45 22.58 -17.75
N PHE A 94 0.71 23.45 -16.78
CA PHE A 94 2.04 23.60 -16.15
C PHE A 94 2.37 22.46 -15.18
N LEU A 95 1.38 21.78 -14.60
CA LEU A 95 1.60 20.67 -13.67
C LEU A 95 2.12 19.42 -14.38
N ASP A 96 1.74 19.21 -15.64
CA ASP A 96 2.16 18.05 -16.44
C ASP A 96 3.49 18.26 -17.19
N LEU A 97 4.00 19.50 -17.20
CA LEU A 97 5.33 19.84 -17.77
C LEU A 97 6.48 19.58 -16.78
N ARG A 98 6.24 18.94 -15.64
CA ARG A 98 7.34 18.58 -14.74
C ARG A 98 8.29 17.62 -15.45
N ASP A 99 9.57 17.94 -15.43
CA ASP A 99 10.62 17.01 -15.87
C ASP A 99 10.47 15.69 -15.08
N PRO A 100 10.17 14.55 -15.75
CA PRO A 100 9.98 13.27 -15.07
C PRO A 100 11.23 12.78 -14.33
N MET A 101 12.37 13.43 -14.52
CA MET A 101 13.61 13.20 -13.79
C MET A 101 13.70 13.99 -12.48
N THR A 102 12.79 14.94 -12.28
CA THR A 102 12.75 15.77 -11.07
C THR A 102 11.76 15.17 -10.07
N ALA A 103 12.20 14.94 -8.85
CA ALA A 103 11.35 14.45 -7.79
C ALA A 103 10.36 15.54 -7.32
N PRO A 104 9.22 15.17 -6.68
CA PRO A 104 8.26 16.13 -6.16
C PRO A 104 8.83 17.15 -5.15
N ASP A 105 9.92 16.80 -4.45
CA ASP A 105 10.66 17.72 -3.56
C ASP A 105 11.53 18.75 -4.30
N GLY A 106 11.51 18.73 -5.65
CA GLY A 106 12.31 19.60 -6.51
C GLY A 106 13.76 19.12 -6.73
N SER A 107 14.18 18.02 -6.12
CA SER A 107 15.51 17.45 -6.32
C SER A 107 15.59 16.71 -7.67
N ARG A 108 16.80 16.74 -8.27
CA ARG A 108 17.10 15.95 -9.48
C ARG A 108 18.21 14.94 -9.15
N PRO A 109 17.84 13.78 -8.58
CA PRO A 109 18.83 12.80 -8.17
C PRO A 109 19.57 12.21 -9.38
N ASN A 110 20.88 11.99 -9.24
CA ASN A 110 21.65 11.27 -10.24
C ASN A 110 21.36 9.75 -10.16
N ALA A 111 21.82 8.96 -11.15
CA ALA A 111 21.55 7.53 -11.24
C ALA A 111 21.98 6.75 -9.96
N LEU A 112 23.08 7.13 -9.34
CA LEU A 112 23.56 6.51 -8.11
C LEU A 112 22.66 6.84 -6.92
N GLN A 113 22.16 8.06 -6.82
CA GLN A 113 21.21 8.48 -5.79
C GLN A 113 19.86 7.77 -5.97
N VAL A 114 19.35 7.63 -7.21
CA VAL A 114 18.14 6.87 -7.52
C VAL A 114 18.30 5.41 -7.08
N ASN A 115 19.42 4.76 -7.40
CA ASN A 115 19.68 3.40 -6.98
C ASN A 115 19.77 3.27 -5.45
N ARG A 116 20.40 4.23 -4.76
CA ARG A 116 20.43 4.27 -3.29
C ARG A 116 19.04 4.48 -2.68
N LEU A 117 18.21 5.35 -3.26
CA LEU A 117 16.83 5.54 -2.83
C LEU A 117 16.04 4.24 -2.99
N THR A 118 16.07 3.62 -4.18
CA THR A 118 15.40 2.35 -4.45
C THR A 118 15.84 1.26 -3.49
N ALA A 119 17.15 1.07 -3.31
CA ALA A 119 17.70 0.09 -2.38
C ALA A 119 17.34 0.39 -0.92
N GLY A 120 17.37 1.66 -0.52
CA GLY A 120 17.04 2.09 0.84
C GLY A 120 15.58 1.86 1.19
N PHE A 121 14.67 2.15 0.26
CA PHE A 121 13.24 1.87 0.46
C PHE A 121 12.94 0.38 0.44
N ALA A 122 13.53 -0.39 -0.48
CA ALA A 122 13.37 -1.85 -0.51
C ALA A 122 13.90 -2.53 0.76
N LEU A 123 15.09 -2.13 1.22
CA LEU A 123 15.68 -2.66 2.44
C LEU A 123 14.92 -2.21 3.70
N GLY A 124 14.47 -0.95 3.73
CA GLY A 124 13.62 -0.44 4.81
C GLY A 124 12.33 -1.23 4.92
N SER A 125 11.65 -1.48 3.79
CA SER A 125 10.42 -2.30 3.76
C SER A 125 10.69 -3.72 4.27
N LEU A 126 11.75 -4.35 3.81
CA LEU A 126 12.15 -5.69 4.25
C LEU A 126 12.37 -5.73 5.76
N LEU A 127 13.17 -4.80 6.26
CA LEU A 127 13.57 -4.81 7.67
C LEU A 127 12.42 -4.47 8.63
N PHE A 128 11.49 -3.60 8.22
CA PHE A 128 10.35 -3.25 9.07
C PHE A 128 9.14 -4.19 8.89
N ALA A 129 9.00 -4.86 7.75
CA ALA A 129 7.94 -5.85 7.56
C ALA A 129 8.22 -7.15 8.33
N ALA A 130 9.49 -7.53 8.50
CA ALA A 130 9.87 -8.76 9.17
C ALA A 130 9.34 -8.86 10.62
N PRO A 131 9.59 -7.88 11.52
CA PRO A 131 9.07 -7.98 12.89
C PRO A 131 7.54 -7.97 12.94
N ILE A 132 6.86 -7.20 12.08
CA ILE A 132 5.39 -7.14 12.08
C ILE A 132 4.81 -8.50 11.71
N ALA A 133 5.27 -9.11 10.62
CA ALA A 133 4.78 -10.43 10.21
C ALA A 133 5.08 -11.53 11.25
N ALA A 134 6.26 -11.49 11.85
CA ALA A 134 6.64 -12.41 12.92
C ALA A 134 5.72 -12.32 14.15
N LEU A 135 5.42 -11.09 14.54
CA LEU A 135 4.57 -10.79 15.68
C LEU A 135 3.11 -11.14 15.41
N ASP A 136 2.55 -10.66 14.29
CA ASP A 136 1.14 -10.85 13.94
C ASP A 136 0.79 -12.34 13.75
N VAL A 137 1.68 -13.10 13.12
CA VAL A 137 1.41 -14.47 12.67
C VAL A 137 1.80 -15.52 13.71
N VAL A 138 2.90 -15.31 14.45
CA VAL A 138 3.50 -16.35 15.30
C VAL A 138 3.53 -15.95 16.76
N LEU A 139 4.22 -14.85 17.09
CA LEU A 139 4.62 -14.59 18.47
C LEU A 139 3.49 -14.07 19.36
N ILE A 140 2.63 -13.17 18.84
CA ILE A 140 1.49 -12.64 19.61
C ILE A 140 0.40 -13.70 19.78
N PRO A 141 -0.04 -14.46 18.74
CA PRO A 141 -0.95 -15.58 18.95
C PRO A 141 -0.42 -16.58 19.99
N GLN A 142 0.84 -16.97 19.90
CA GLN A 142 1.47 -17.88 20.84
C GLN A 142 1.53 -17.30 22.26
N ARG A 143 1.85 -16.00 22.42
CA ARG A 143 1.90 -15.34 23.71
C ARG A 143 0.51 -15.27 24.37
N ILE A 144 -0.51 -14.97 23.61
CA ILE A 144 -1.90 -14.90 24.11
C ILE A 144 -2.38 -16.30 24.53
N ASP A 145 -2.09 -17.34 23.74
CA ASP A 145 -2.42 -18.72 24.11
C ASP A 145 -1.80 -19.13 25.45
N GLN A 146 -0.50 -18.80 25.66
CA GLN A 146 0.20 -19.05 26.92
C GLN A 146 -0.42 -18.33 28.13
N LEU A 147 -1.02 -17.13 27.94
CA LEU A 147 -1.55 -16.30 29.00
C LEU A 147 -3.00 -16.62 29.37
N VAL A 148 -3.83 -16.97 28.38
CA VAL A 148 -5.29 -17.00 28.54
C VAL A 148 -5.88 -18.40 28.25
N GLY A 149 -5.16 -19.27 27.57
CA GLY A 149 -5.60 -20.64 27.27
C GLY A 149 -6.94 -20.67 26.51
N ASP A 150 -8.02 -21.08 27.15
CA ASP A 150 -9.36 -21.20 26.50
C ASP A 150 -9.90 -19.85 25.96
N GLY A 151 -9.46 -18.72 26.50
CA GLY A 151 -9.81 -17.38 26.02
C GLY A 151 -8.97 -16.88 24.85
N ARG A 152 -8.03 -17.68 24.29
CA ARG A 152 -7.05 -17.28 23.27
C ARG A 152 -7.65 -16.64 22.03
N VAL A 153 -8.76 -17.14 21.53
CA VAL A 153 -9.44 -16.62 20.32
C VAL A 153 -9.97 -15.23 20.57
N ALA A 154 -10.67 -15.01 21.69
CA ALA A 154 -11.20 -13.70 22.07
C ALA A 154 -10.07 -12.71 22.40
N GLY A 155 -9.04 -13.17 23.12
CA GLY A 155 -7.85 -12.38 23.44
C GLY A 155 -7.11 -11.91 22.20
N LEU A 156 -6.89 -12.79 21.21
CA LEU A 156 -6.26 -12.45 19.95
C LEU A 156 -7.13 -11.50 19.12
N ALA A 157 -8.43 -11.79 19.00
CA ALA A 157 -9.36 -10.92 18.28
C ALA A 157 -9.36 -9.49 18.85
N LEU A 158 -9.44 -9.36 20.19
CA LEU A 158 -9.42 -8.07 20.86
C LEU A 158 -8.10 -7.33 20.62
N THR A 159 -6.96 -8.01 20.77
CA THR A 159 -5.63 -7.43 20.58
C THR A 159 -5.44 -6.92 19.16
N MET A 160 -5.77 -7.73 18.15
CA MET A 160 -5.63 -7.38 16.74
C MET A 160 -6.62 -6.28 16.33
N ALA A 161 -7.89 -6.39 16.75
CA ALA A 161 -8.91 -5.39 16.43
C ALA A 161 -8.57 -4.01 16.99
N LEU A 162 -8.16 -3.93 18.25
CA LEU A 162 -7.74 -2.67 18.86
C LEU A 162 -6.50 -2.09 18.18
N GLY A 163 -5.52 -2.94 17.81
CA GLY A 163 -4.34 -2.54 17.04
C GLY A 163 -4.70 -1.94 15.69
N MET A 164 -5.60 -2.59 14.92
CA MET A 164 -6.04 -2.12 13.61
C MET A 164 -6.78 -0.78 13.69
N VAL A 165 -7.69 -0.63 14.65
CA VAL A 165 -8.43 0.62 14.88
C VAL A 165 -7.47 1.75 15.27
N LEU A 166 -6.56 1.49 16.21
CA LEU A 166 -5.57 2.49 16.63
C LEU A 166 -4.65 2.89 15.49
N SER A 167 -4.12 1.91 14.73
CA SER A 167 -3.22 2.16 13.60
C SER A 167 -3.89 3.03 12.55
N PHE A 168 -5.18 2.81 12.26
CA PHE A 168 -5.93 3.65 11.33
C PHE A 168 -5.90 5.14 11.72
N PHE A 169 -6.20 5.46 12.99
CA PHE A 169 -6.18 6.85 13.46
C PHE A 169 -4.76 7.41 13.55
N MET A 170 -3.82 6.59 14.04
CA MET A 170 -2.43 7.02 14.20
C MET A 170 -1.72 7.24 12.87
N ASN A 171 -1.95 6.41 11.86
CA ASN A 171 -1.41 6.60 10.52
C ASN A 171 -1.77 7.97 9.96
N ALA A 172 -3.04 8.34 10.06
CA ALA A 172 -3.52 9.64 9.60
C ALA A 172 -2.92 10.81 10.41
N TRP A 173 -2.87 10.69 11.72
CA TRP A 173 -2.34 11.72 12.61
C TRP A 173 -0.83 11.92 12.43
N ILE A 174 -0.07 10.82 12.33
CA ILE A 174 1.38 10.83 12.14
C ILE A 174 1.75 11.35 10.75
N ALA A 175 1.00 11.03 9.70
CA ALA A 175 1.21 11.57 8.37
C ALA A 175 1.20 13.10 8.41
N VAL A 176 0.14 13.71 8.99
CA VAL A 176 0.03 15.17 9.16
C VAL A 176 1.12 15.71 10.08
N GLY A 177 1.41 15.05 11.21
CA GLY A 177 2.45 15.47 12.15
C GLY A 177 3.83 15.52 11.51
N SER A 178 4.17 14.52 10.69
CA SER A 178 5.46 14.45 10.02
C SER A 178 5.62 15.50 8.92
N ASP A 179 4.53 15.92 8.25
CA ASP A 179 4.53 17.01 7.29
C ASP A 179 4.86 18.36 7.91
N HIS A 180 4.47 18.55 9.18
CA HIS A 180 4.64 19.80 9.94
C HIS A 180 5.86 19.80 10.85
N THR A 181 6.74 18.80 10.73
CA THR A 181 7.98 18.74 11.51
C THR A 181 9.09 19.54 10.81
N PHE A 182 9.71 20.44 11.57
CA PHE A 182 10.81 21.28 11.09
C PHE A 182 12.05 21.02 11.94
N GLY A 183 13.17 20.77 11.28
CA GLY A 183 14.41 20.49 11.99
C GLY A 183 15.62 20.24 11.09
N PRO A 184 16.80 20.17 11.70
CA PRO A 184 18.06 19.95 10.97
C PRO A 184 18.19 18.54 10.38
N LEU A 185 17.45 17.56 10.91
CA LEU A 185 17.44 16.17 10.44
C LEU A 185 16.41 15.94 9.32
N GLY A 186 15.73 16.98 8.85
CA GLY A 186 14.61 16.87 7.92
C GLY A 186 13.27 16.68 8.61
N ARG A 187 12.21 16.40 7.83
CA ARG A 187 10.83 16.23 8.34
C ARG A 187 10.55 14.80 8.79
N ARG A 188 11.08 13.81 8.09
CA ARG A 188 10.71 12.38 8.22
C ARG A 188 11.64 11.61 9.17
N THR A 189 12.93 11.92 9.11
CA THR A 189 13.97 11.20 9.88
C THR A 189 13.71 11.14 11.38
N PRO A 190 13.30 12.24 12.09
CA PRO A 190 13.04 12.17 13.54
C PRO A 190 11.93 11.20 13.92
N TRP A 191 10.89 11.10 13.08
CA TRP A 191 9.77 10.17 13.29
C TRP A 191 10.19 8.72 13.15
N ILE A 192 11.02 8.40 12.15
CA ILE A 192 11.54 7.03 11.94
C ILE A 192 12.41 6.61 13.14
N ILE A 193 13.26 7.50 13.64
CA ILE A 193 14.11 7.21 14.82
C ILE A 193 13.25 6.97 16.06
N SER A 194 12.36 7.92 16.38
CA SER A 194 11.51 7.81 17.57
C SER A 194 10.54 6.63 17.48
N GLY A 195 10.02 6.33 16.28
CA GLY A 195 9.18 5.17 16.03
C GLY A 195 9.91 3.84 16.25
N ALA A 196 11.14 3.72 15.75
CA ALA A 196 11.95 2.52 15.96
C ALA A 196 12.27 2.29 17.44
N LEU A 197 12.61 3.36 18.17
CA LEU A 197 12.86 3.30 19.62
C LEU A 197 11.59 2.95 20.41
N LEU A 198 10.45 3.58 20.07
CA LEU A 198 9.19 3.30 20.73
C LEU A 198 8.74 1.85 20.49
N SER A 199 8.82 1.36 19.26
CA SER A 199 8.49 -0.03 18.92
C SER A 199 9.39 -1.01 19.68
N ALA A 200 10.69 -0.77 19.69
CA ALA A 200 11.65 -1.60 20.41
C ALA A 200 11.41 -1.62 21.92
N ALA A 201 11.22 -0.46 22.54
CA ALA A 201 10.95 -0.35 23.97
C ALA A 201 9.62 -1.04 24.34
N SER A 202 8.58 -0.83 23.54
CA SER A 202 7.28 -1.47 23.74
C SER A 202 7.37 -2.98 23.68
N LEU A 203 8.06 -3.54 22.69
CA LEU A 203 8.26 -4.99 22.57
C LEU A 203 9.15 -5.55 23.69
N ALA A 204 10.18 -4.84 24.10
CA ALA A 204 11.04 -5.27 25.21
C ALA A 204 10.22 -5.41 26.50
N ILE A 205 9.32 -4.45 26.80
CA ILE A 205 8.43 -4.53 27.96
C ILE A 205 7.37 -5.62 27.74
N LEU A 206 6.75 -5.70 26.57
CA LEU A 206 5.77 -6.73 26.24
C LEU A 206 6.33 -8.14 26.45
N SER A 207 7.61 -8.36 26.14
CA SER A 207 8.25 -9.67 26.27
C SER A 207 8.24 -10.21 27.71
N VAL A 208 8.21 -9.33 28.71
CA VAL A 208 8.21 -9.69 30.15
C VAL A 208 6.83 -9.57 30.82
N CYS A 209 5.80 -9.10 30.10
CA CYS A 209 4.45 -8.95 30.65
C CYS A 209 3.74 -10.30 30.77
N ASP A 210 3.14 -10.59 31.94
CA ASP A 210 2.37 -11.80 32.24
C ASP A 210 0.85 -11.56 32.30
N LEU A 211 0.40 -10.34 32.08
CA LEU A 211 -1.03 -9.97 32.04
C LEU A 211 -1.44 -9.60 30.63
N LEU A 212 -2.54 -10.18 30.13
CA LEU A 212 -3.08 -9.89 28.80
C LEU A 212 -3.31 -8.39 28.58
N GLN A 213 -3.81 -7.67 29.61
CA GLN A 213 -4.06 -6.24 29.52
C GLN A 213 -2.77 -5.44 29.22
N LEU A 214 -1.65 -5.81 29.86
CA LEU A 214 -0.36 -5.18 29.61
C LEU A 214 0.19 -5.54 28.24
N VAL A 215 0.02 -6.79 27.81
CA VAL A 215 0.37 -7.21 26.44
C VAL A 215 -0.39 -6.36 25.42
N ILE A 216 -1.70 -6.17 25.59
CA ILE A 216 -2.51 -5.30 24.72
C ILE A 216 -1.98 -3.86 24.75
N VAL A 217 -1.72 -3.27 25.91
CA VAL A 217 -1.25 -1.88 26.01
C VAL A 217 0.09 -1.71 25.27
N PHE A 218 1.06 -2.58 25.51
CA PHE A 218 2.38 -2.48 24.85
C PHE A 218 2.33 -2.87 23.37
N TRP A 219 1.41 -3.74 22.97
CA TRP A 219 1.10 -3.98 21.57
C TRP A 219 0.58 -2.73 20.87
N LEU A 220 -0.35 -2.00 21.49
CA LEU A 220 -0.86 -0.73 20.98
C LEU A 220 0.22 0.34 20.87
N LEU A 221 1.10 0.44 21.87
CA LEU A 221 2.24 1.36 21.82
C LEU A 221 3.23 1.00 20.70
N MET A 222 3.49 -0.30 20.49
CA MET A 222 4.30 -0.77 19.37
C MET A 222 3.67 -0.40 18.04
N GLN A 223 2.35 -0.53 17.88
CA GLN A 223 1.64 -0.14 16.66
C GLN A 223 1.75 1.37 16.38
N ILE A 224 1.74 2.23 17.42
CA ILE A 224 2.01 3.66 17.27
C ILE A 224 3.44 3.87 16.77
N GLY A 225 4.42 3.20 17.39
CA GLY A 225 5.82 3.28 16.97
C GLY A 225 6.01 2.84 15.52
N TYR A 226 5.36 1.75 15.11
CA TYR A 226 5.39 1.29 13.72
C TYR A 226 4.75 2.29 12.75
N ALA A 227 3.63 2.89 13.10
CA ALA A 227 3.01 3.95 12.31
C ALA A 227 3.94 5.16 12.14
N MET A 228 4.72 5.51 13.19
CA MET A 228 5.75 6.58 13.15
C MET A 228 6.91 6.24 12.21
N ILE A 229 7.11 4.99 11.83
CA ILE A 229 8.07 4.56 10.82
C ILE A 229 7.41 4.52 9.44
N ALA A 230 6.31 3.79 9.32
CA ALA A 230 5.69 3.45 8.05
C ALA A 230 5.16 4.68 7.30
N MET A 231 4.47 5.60 7.99
CA MET A 231 3.89 6.78 7.34
C MET A 231 4.95 7.77 6.83
N PRO A 232 5.96 8.19 7.63
CA PRO A 232 7.03 9.04 7.12
C PRO A 232 7.88 8.38 6.04
N LEU A 233 8.10 7.05 6.11
CA LEU A 233 8.85 6.32 5.09
C LEU A 233 8.08 6.30 3.74
N ALA A 234 6.77 6.04 3.77
CA ALA A 234 5.91 6.09 2.59
C ALA A 234 5.84 7.51 1.99
N ALA A 235 5.74 8.55 2.83
CA ALA A 235 5.77 9.93 2.39
C ALA A 235 7.12 10.31 1.76
N ALA A 236 8.24 9.90 2.39
CA ALA A 236 9.58 10.10 1.84
C ALA A 236 9.76 9.40 0.47
N PHE A 237 9.17 8.21 0.29
CA PHE A 237 9.15 7.53 -1.01
C PHE A 237 8.45 8.38 -2.06
N GLY A 238 7.23 8.84 -1.78
CA GLY A 238 6.44 9.67 -2.69
C GLY A 238 7.10 11.01 -3.03
N GLU A 239 7.82 11.62 -2.08
CA GLU A 239 8.46 12.93 -2.24
C GLU A 239 9.80 12.88 -2.98
N ARG A 240 10.60 11.80 -2.80
CA ARG A 240 12.01 11.76 -3.20
C ARG A 240 12.29 10.89 -4.42
N VAL A 241 11.33 10.06 -4.84
CA VAL A 241 11.50 9.21 -6.03
C VAL A 241 10.89 9.92 -7.23
N PRO A 242 11.69 10.24 -8.29
CA PRO A 242 11.18 10.83 -9.52
C PRO A 242 10.19 9.91 -10.22
N ASP A 243 9.21 10.48 -10.92
CA ASP A 243 8.13 9.73 -11.57
C ASP A 243 8.65 8.70 -12.57
N LYS A 244 9.71 9.02 -13.31
CA LYS A 244 10.36 8.10 -14.26
C LYS A 244 10.83 6.79 -13.63
N PHE A 245 11.19 6.78 -12.35
CA PHE A 245 11.74 5.61 -11.66
C PHE A 245 10.77 5.02 -10.63
N ARG A 246 9.57 5.61 -10.51
CA ARG A 246 8.59 5.25 -9.47
C ARG A 246 8.16 3.79 -9.56
N ASP A 247 7.78 3.31 -10.75
CA ASP A 247 7.32 1.94 -10.95
C ASP A 247 8.39 0.91 -10.58
N ARG A 248 9.65 1.20 -10.97
CA ARG A 248 10.78 0.34 -10.61
C ARG A 248 11.02 0.34 -9.11
N ALA A 249 11.01 1.51 -8.49
CA ALA A 249 11.24 1.66 -7.05
C ALA A 249 10.10 1.02 -6.24
N ASP A 250 8.85 1.14 -6.69
CA ASP A 250 7.68 0.53 -6.08
C ASP A 250 7.74 -0.99 -6.16
N SER A 251 8.13 -1.55 -7.30
CA SER A 251 8.35 -2.99 -7.46
C SER A 251 9.39 -3.54 -6.48
N TRP A 252 10.51 -2.84 -6.29
CA TRP A 252 11.53 -3.22 -5.33
C TRP A 252 11.08 -3.04 -3.87
N HIS A 253 10.29 -2.00 -3.58
CA HIS A 253 9.66 -1.77 -2.29
C HIS A 253 8.70 -2.92 -1.94
N GLY A 254 7.82 -3.30 -2.88
CA GLY A 254 6.90 -4.42 -2.72
C GLY A 254 7.61 -5.76 -2.54
N MET A 255 8.68 -6.02 -3.31
CA MET A 255 9.53 -7.21 -3.13
C MET A 255 10.19 -7.21 -1.75
N GLY A 256 10.71 -6.06 -1.29
CA GLY A 256 11.26 -5.93 0.06
C GLY A 256 10.24 -6.25 1.13
N LEU A 257 9.00 -5.75 0.99
CA LEU A 257 7.90 -6.04 1.91
C LEU A 257 7.61 -7.55 1.98
N ALA A 258 7.43 -8.21 0.84
CA ALA A 258 7.10 -9.63 0.77
C ALA A 258 8.22 -10.52 1.32
N LEU A 259 9.47 -10.23 0.95
CA LEU A 259 10.64 -10.93 1.50
C LEU A 259 10.81 -10.70 3.01
N GLY A 260 10.53 -9.48 3.48
CA GLY A 260 10.57 -9.15 4.89
C GLY A 260 9.54 -9.94 5.68
N GLN A 261 8.30 -10.01 5.20
CA GLN A 261 7.25 -10.80 5.85
C GLN A 261 7.63 -12.28 5.94
N LEU A 262 8.11 -12.87 4.82
CA LEU A 262 8.58 -14.26 4.82
C LEU A 262 9.72 -14.47 5.82
N LEU A 263 10.74 -13.62 5.75
CA LEU A 263 11.91 -13.72 6.64
C LEU A 263 11.51 -13.62 8.12
N GLY A 264 10.63 -12.67 8.45
CA GLY A 264 10.13 -12.50 9.82
C GLY A 264 9.42 -13.73 10.35
N ILE A 265 8.50 -14.31 9.56
CA ILE A 265 7.80 -15.55 9.93
C ILE A 265 8.78 -16.70 10.10
N LEU A 266 9.72 -16.91 9.15
CA LEU A 266 10.71 -17.98 9.23
C LEU A 266 11.63 -17.85 10.45
N VAL A 267 12.08 -16.64 10.78
CA VAL A 267 12.88 -16.37 11.98
C VAL A 267 12.08 -16.65 13.24
N ALA A 268 10.82 -16.22 13.31
CA ALA A 268 9.96 -16.52 14.45
C ALA A 268 9.73 -18.02 14.63
N VAL A 269 9.40 -18.72 13.53
CA VAL A 269 9.22 -20.18 13.54
C VAL A 269 10.51 -20.89 13.96
N TYR A 270 11.67 -20.51 13.39
CA TYR A 270 12.95 -21.07 13.80
C TYR A 270 13.20 -20.95 15.31
N ARG A 271 12.86 -19.77 15.88
CA ARG A 271 12.97 -19.56 17.33
C ARG A 271 12.02 -20.43 18.13
N THR A 272 10.82 -20.71 17.64
CA THR A 272 9.87 -21.61 18.33
C THR A 272 10.29 -23.08 18.29
N MET A 273 11.00 -23.50 17.24
CA MET A 273 11.49 -24.87 17.07
C MET A 273 12.79 -25.14 17.84
N HIS A 274 13.60 -24.11 18.07
CA HIS A 274 14.91 -24.22 18.74
C HIS A 274 14.91 -23.36 19.99
N PRO A 275 14.35 -23.85 21.12
CA PRO A 275 14.38 -23.13 22.39
C PRO A 275 15.84 -22.95 22.82
N ALA A 276 16.21 -21.73 23.21
CA ALA A 276 17.53 -21.48 23.74
C ALA A 276 17.69 -22.21 25.08
N GLU A 277 18.80 -22.94 25.26
CA GLU A 277 19.14 -23.63 26.50
C GLU A 277 19.41 -22.67 27.70
N SER A 278 19.55 -21.37 27.41
CA SER A 278 19.75 -20.34 28.42
C SER A 278 18.42 -19.96 29.07
N GLY A 279 18.26 -20.26 30.33
CA GLY A 279 17.21 -20.00 31.33
C GLY A 279 16.28 -18.77 31.26
N TRP A 280 16.13 -18.16 30.12
CA TRP A 280 15.07 -17.19 29.82
C TRP A 280 13.79 -17.97 29.52
N ASP A 281 12.87 -17.96 30.46
CA ASP A 281 11.61 -18.66 30.39
C ASP A 281 10.85 -18.36 29.07
N GLY A 282 10.94 -19.30 28.16
CA GLY A 282 10.07 -19.38 26.99
C GLY A 282 10.64 -18.79 25.70
N THR A 283 10.55 -19.61 24.68
CA THR A 283 10.91 -19.28 23.29
C THR A 283 10.20 -18.04 22.75
N THR A 284 8.94 -17.83 23.16
CA THR A 284 8.11 -16.69 22.73
C THR A 284 8.65 -15.36 23.25
N ARG A 285 9.03 -15.28 24.55
CA ARG A 285 9.61 -14.07 25.17
C ARG A 285 10.92 -13.68 24.48
N SER A 286 11.81 -14.63 24.29
CA SER A 286 13.10 -14.40 23.61
C SER A 286 12.91 -14.04 22.13
N GLY A 287 11.90 -14.59 21.46
CA GLY A 287 11.51 -14.20 20.11
C GLY A 287 11.03 -12.76 20.03
N ILE A 288 10.17 -12.32 20.94
CA ILE A 288 9.69 -10.94 20.99
C ILE A 288 10.86 -9.98 21.26
N MET A 289 11.76 -10.31 22.19
CA MET A 289 12.94 -9.52 22.48
C MET A 289 13.89 -9.42 21.28
N LEU A 290 14.07 -10.49 20.51
CA LEU A 290 14.84 -10.47 19.26
C LEU A 290 14.29 -9.41 18.30
N PHE A 291 12.97 -9.34 18.12
CA PHE A 291 12.36 -8.36 17.24
C PHE A 291 12.33 -6.94 17.83
N ALA A 292 12.40 -6.77 19.15
CA ALA A 292 12.68 -5.48 19.76
C ALA A 292 14.07 -4.95 19.34
N ILE A 293 15.10 -5.77 19.40
CA ILE A 293 16.44 -5.42 18.94
C ILE A 293 16.45 -5.19 17.42
N TRP A 294 15.70 -6.03 16.68
CA TRP A 294 15.57 -5.90 15.22
C TRP A 294 15.02 -4.53 14.80
N PHE A 295 14.04 -3.95 15.51
CA PHE A 295 13.54 -2.61 15.19
C PHE A 295 14.62 -1.53 15.29
N ILE A 296 15.52 -1.62 16.29
CA ILE A 296 16.65 -0.69 16.43
C ILE A 296 17.61 -0.84 15.24
N VAL A 297 18.00 -2.09 14.93
CA VAL A 297 18.89 -2.38 13.82
C VAL A 297 18.27 -1.94 12.49
N ALA A 298 16.98 -2.23 12.27
CA ALA A 298 16.24 -1.81 11.10
C ALA A 298 16.22 -0.29 10.93
N GLY A 299 16.00 0.45 12.01
CA GLY A 299 16.06 1.91 12.01
C GLY A 299 17.43 2.43 11.61
N ILE A 300 18.49 1.93 12.24
CA ILE A 300 19.88 2.32 11.95
C ILE A 300 20.24 2.02 10.50
N VAL A 301 20.02 0.78 10.04
CA VAL A 301 20.39 0.35 8.67
C VAL A 301 19.63 1.15 7.63
N THR A 302 18.32 1.36 7.82
CA THR A 302 17.49 2.14 6.88
C THR A 302 18.02 3.56 6.75
N LEU A 303 18.35 4.22 7.86
CA LEU A 303 18.86 5.59 7.86
C LEU A 303 20.28 5.71 7.29
N LEU A 304 21.10 4.67 7.39
CA LEU A 304 22.44 4.65 6.80
C LEU A 304 22.38 4.48 5.27
N VAL A 305 21.46 3.65 4.78
CA VAL A 305 21.33 3.37 3.34
C VAL A 305 20.58 4.48 2.62
N LEU A 306 19.48 4.99 3.18
CA LEU A 306 18.76 6.11 2.60
C LEU A 306 19.65 7.37 2.54
N PRO A 307 19.68 8.09 1.41
CA PRO A 307 20.32 9.41 1.37
C PRO A 307 19.73 10.32 2.43
N ARG A 308 20.58 11.13 3.07
CA ARG A 308 20.15 12.07 4.11
C ARG A 308 19.08 13.01 3.59
N GLU A 309 18.07 13.26 4.41
CA GLU A 309 17.05 14.26 4.15
C GLU A 309 17.65 15.65 4.34
N GLY A 310 17.28 16.61 3.46
CA GLY A 310 17.69 18.00 3.61
C GLY A 310 17.06 18.63 4.86
N SER A 311 17.73 19.66 5.41
CA SER A 311 17.17 20.43 6.52
C SER A 311 15.86 21.09 6.12
N SER A 312 14.82 20.93 6.94
CA SER A 312 13.50 21.55 6.72
C SER A 312 13.29 22.84 7.50
N THR A 313 14.33 23.37 8.15
CA THR A 313 14.26 24.54 9.04
C THR A 313 13.72 25.79 8.35
N TYR A 314 14.01 25.97 7.06
CA TYR A 314 13.63 27.15 6.27
C TYR A 314 12.47 26.90 5.30
N MET A 315 11.82 25.75 5.36
CA MET A 315 10.67 25.48 4.48
C MET A 315 9.46 26.34 4.86
N PRO A 316 8.67 26.82 3.88
CA PRO A 316 7.44 27.57 4.14
C PRO A 316 6.49 26.74 4.99
N ARG A 317 5.92 27.34 6.01
CA ARG A 317 4.89 26.71 6.84
C ARG A 317 3.55 26.81 6.12
N GLU A 318 3.08 25.71 5.54
CA GLU A 318 1.69 25.67 5.08
C GLU A 318 0.73 25.65 6.27
N SER A 319 -0.27 26.54 6.26
CA SER A 319 -1.29 26.55 7.29
C SER A 319 -2.21 25.35 7.16
N VAL A 320 -2.24 24.50 8.20
CA VAL A 320 -3.22 23.41 8.25
C VAL A 320 -4.64 24.01 8.27
N ARG A 321 -5.42 23.78 7.24
CA ARG A 321 -6.84 24.10 7.27
C ARG A 321 -7.52 23.28 8.35
N LYS A 322 -7.92 23.94 9.45
CA LYS A 322 -8.67 23.30 10.54
C LYS A 322 -9.91 22.60 9.95
N GLY A 323 -10.06 21.31 10.18
CA GLY A 323 -11.17 20.50 9.67
C GLY A 323 -10.84 19.57 8.48
N SER A 324 -9.65 19.65 7.89
CA SER A 324 -9.25 18.85 6.73
C SER A 324 -8.92 17.38 7.04
N PHE A 325 -8.61 17.04 8.30
CA PHE A 325 -8.06 15.75 8.69
C PHE A 325 -8.97 14.57 8.32
N PHE A 326 -10.22 14.57 8.77
CA PHE A 326 -11.18 13.50 8.43
C PHE A 326 -11.88 13.71 7.10
N SER A 327 -11.75 14.89 6.50
CA SER A 327 -12.41 15.17 5.22
C SER A 327 -11.84 14.37 4.05
N GLN A 328 -10.55 13.98 4.12
CA GLN A 328 -9.88 13.16 3.12
C GLN A 328 -10.36 11.69 3.13
N TYR A 329 -10.90 11.21 4.26
CA TYR A 329 -11.45 9.85 4.39
C TYR A 329 -12.95 9.76 4.06
N ARG A 330 -13.61 10.89 3.76
CA ARG A 330 -15.03 10.87 3.40
C ARG A 330 -15.20 10.26 2.01
N PRO A 331 -16.00 9.18 1.88
CA PRO A 331 -16.31 8.61 0.59
C PRO A 331 -17.01 9.64 -0.29
N PRO A 332 -16.82 9.57 -1.63
CA PRO A 332 -17.52 10.46 -2.55
C PRO A 332 -19.03 10.26 -2.46
N LYS A 333 -19.78 11.38 -2.45
CA LYS A 333 -21.24 11.34 -2.42
C LYS A 333 -21.77 10.97 -3.81
N HIS A 334 -22.86 10.18 -3.85
CA HIS A 334 -23.54 9.76 -5.08
C HIS A 334 -22.65 8.99 -6.08
N ALA A 335 -21.73 8.17 -5.59
CA ALA A 335 -20.85 7.31 -6.40
C ALA A 335 -21.14 5.82 -6.13
N PRO A 336 -22.21 5.23 -6.69
CA PRO A 336 -22.58 3.85 -6.41
C PRO A 336 -21.50 2.85 -6.84
N LYS A 337 -20.82 3.09 -7.97
CA LYS A 337 -19.70 2.24 -8.42
C LYS A 337 -18.55 2.24 -7.41
N PHE A 338 -18.22 3.39 -6.86
CA PHE A 338 -17.22 3.48 -5.79
C PHE A 338 -17.63 2.67 -4.55
N ALA A 339 -18.89 2.75 -4.12
CA ALA A 339 -19.38 1.99 -2.97
C ALA A 339 -19.30 0.48 -3.20
N VAL A 340 -19.64 0.01 -4.39
CA VAL A 340 -19.51 -1.41 -4.76
C VAL A 340 -18.05 -1.85 -4.75
N ALA A 341 -17.14 -1.08 -5.35
CA ALA A 341 -15.71 -1.36 -5.35
C ALA A 341 -15.13 -1.37 -3.91
N PHE A 342 -15.56 -0.43 -3.07
CA PHE A 342 -15.18 -0.33 -1.67
C PHE A 342 -15.59 -1.59 -0.89
N ILE A 343 -16.84 -2.05 -1.03
CA ILE A 343 -17.35 -3.24 -0.34
C ILE A 343 -16.66 -4.50 -0.88
N ALA A 344 -16.46 -4.61 -2.19
CA ALA A 344 -15.74 -5.73 -2.79
C ALA A 344 -14.32 -5.85 -2.22
N ARG A 345 -13.60 -4.72 -2.15
CA ARG A 345 -12.26 -4.65 -1.56
C ARG A 345 -12.27 -5.04 -0.08
N MET A 346 -13.21 -4.50 0.69
CA MET A 346 -13.38 -4.81 2.12
C MET A 346 -13.57 -6.31 2.36
N LEU A 347 -14.41 -6.96 1.57
CA LEU A 347 -14.68 -8.39 1.70
C LEU A 347 -13.49 -9.27 1.28
N ALA A 348 -12.79 -8.90 0.21
CA ALA A 348 -11.59 -9.61 -0.21
C ALA A 348 -10.48 -9.54 0.85
N VAL A 349 -10.28 -8.36 1.46
CA VAL A 349 -9.34 -8.20 2.59
C VAL A 349 -9.81 -8.99 3.81
N ALA A 350 -11.11 -9.01 4.11
CA ALA A 350 -11.65 -9.80 5.21
C ALA A 350 -11.38 -11.31 5.02
N ALA A 351 -11.55 -11.83 3.80
CA ALA A 351 -11.31 -13.23 3.46
C ALA A 351 -9.86 -13.68 3.72
N THR A 352 -8.89 -12.82 3.39
CA THR A 352 -7.47 -13.14 3.62
C THR A 352 -7.06 -12.94 5.08
N THR A 353 -7.49 -11.84 5.70
CA THR A 353 -7.11 -11.50 7.08
C THR A 353 -7.60 -12.52 8.08
N LEU A 354 -8.82 -13.03 7.91
CA LEU A 354 -9.38 -13.99 8.86
C LEU A 354 -8.55 -15.29 8.94
N ILE A 355 -7.99 -15.75 7.84
CA ILE A 355 -7.12 -16.93 7.86
C ILE A 355 -5.73 -16.55 8.39
N ALA A 356 -5.19 -15.42 7.92
CA ALA A 356 -3.85 -14.97 8.29
C ALA A 356 -3.68 -14.76 9.81
N VAL A 357 -4.68 -14.20 10.49
CA VAL A 357 -4.63 -13.93 11.94
C VAL A 357 -4.72 -15.21 12.76
N TYR A 358 -5.53 -16.18 12.34
CA TYR A 358 -5.75 -17.42 13.10
C TYR A 358 -4.93 -18.61 12.61
N GLN A 359 -4.05 -18.44 11.61
CA GLN A 359 -3.28 -19.54 11.02
C GLN A 359 -2.36 -20.27 12.02
N TRP A 360 -1.87 -19.57 13.06
CA TRP A 360 -1.12 -20.23 14.12
C TRP A 360 -1.99 -21.21 14.90
N TYR A 361 -3.19 -20.78 15.28
CA TYR A 361 -4.11 -21.66 16.02
C TYR A 361 -4.67 -22.80 15.16
N LEU A 362 -4.94 -22.52 13.87
CA LEU A 362 -5.27 -23.56 12.89
C LEU A 362 -4.19 -24.64 12.85
N ALA A 363 -2.92 -24.24 12.76
CA ALA A 363 -1.80 -25.15 12.72
C ALA A 363 -1.58 -25.90 14.04
N ALA A 364 -1.85 -25.26 15.18
CA ALA A 364 -1.58 -25.81 16.50
C ALA A 364 -2.69 -26.76 17.01
N PHE A 365 -3.93 -26.56 16.59
CA PHE A 365 -5.08 -27.24 17.20
C PHE A 365 -5.93 -28.09 16.25
N ASP A 366 -5.94 -27.79 14.92
CA ASP A 366 -6.76 -28.52 13.94
C ASP A 366 -5.93 -29.37 12.97
N LEU A 367 -4.62 -29.09 12.84
CA LEU A 367 -3.77 -29.80 11.90
C LEU A 367 -2.80 -30.70 12.63
N ASP A 368 -2.75 -31.96 12.19
CA ASP A 368 -1.75 -32.91 12.65
C ASP A 368 -0.40 -32.59 11.98
N ALA A 369 0.49 -31.97 12.75
CA ALA A 369 1.82 -31.58 12.27
C ALA A 369 2.82 -32.75 12.19
N ASP A 370 2.45 -33.96 12.66
CA ASP A 370 3.33 -35.13 12.64
C ASP A 370 3.65 -35.60 11.21
N GLY A 371 2.80 -35.26 10.23
CA GLY A 371 3.04 -35.51 8.82
C GLY A 371 4.33 -34.85 8.24
N LEU A 372 4.88 -33.82 8.91
CA LEU A 372 6.15 -33.18 8.53
C LEU A 372 7.37 -33.74 9.29
N SER A 373 7.18 -34.64 10.24
CA SER A 373 8.26 -35.20 11.08
C SER A 373 9.32 -35.92 10.25
N GLY A 374 8.93 -36.55 9.13
CA GLY A 374 9.86 -37.20 8.18
C GLY A 374 10.85 -36.21 7.50
N TYR A 375 10.56 -34.93 7.53
CA TYR A 375 11.42 -33.86 7.01
C TYR A 375 12.17 -33.09 8.12
N GLY A 376 12.12 -33.57 9.35
CA GLY A 376 12.72 -32.91 10.52
C GLY A 376 11.98 -31.63 10.95
N LEU A 377 10.74 -31.45 10.47
CA LEU A 377 9.89 -30.30 10.77
C LEU A 377 8.69 -30.80 11.58
N THR A 378 8.51 -30.30 12.80
CA THR A 378 7.44 -30.70 13.70
C THR A 378 6.72 -29.50 14.28
N GLY A 379 5.44 -29.69 14.63
CA GLY A 379 4.63 -28.71 15.32
C GLY A 379 4.06 -27.59 14.43
N ALA A 380 3.25 -26.74 15.05
CA ALA A 380 2.52 -25.64 14.38
C ALA A 380 3.43 -24.70 13.59
N GLY A 381 4.64 -24.46 14.07
CA GLY A 381 5.61 -23.61 13.39
C GLY A 381 5.96 -24.10 11.99
N ALA A 382 6.13 -25.43 11.81
CA ALA A 382 6.45 -26.00 10.50
C ALA A 382 5.31 -25.77 9.49
N VAL A 383 4.06 -25.92 9.92
CA VAL A 383 2.88 -25.66 9.08
C VAL A 383 2.81 -24.20 8.68
N VAL A 384 3.03 -23.28 9.63
CA VAL A 384 3.02 -21.83 9.35
C VAL A 384 4.17 -21.45 8.41
N ALA A 385 5.37 -22.04 8.57
CA ALA A 385 6.49 -21.83 7.64
C ALA A 385 6.14 -22.34 6.22
N LEU A 386 5.54 -23.53 6.10
CA LEU A 386 5.08 -24.06 4.82
C LEU A 386 4.07 -23.09 4.16
N MET A 387 3.08 -22.62 4.90
CA MET A 387 2.10 -21.65 4.39
C MET A 387 2.77 -20.36 3.94
N ALA A 388 3.70 -19.82 4.73
CA ALA A 388 4.39 -18.57 4.39
C ALA A 388 5.24 -18.70 3.12
N VAL A 389 5.99 -19.79 2.98
CA VAL A 389 6.80 -20.06 1.78
C VAL A 389 5.90 -20.28 0.57
N ALA A 390 4.85 -21.08 0.69
CA ALA A 390 3.92 -21.35 -0.40
C ALA A 390 3.20 -20.06 -0.85
N ALA A 391 2.71 -19.24 0.07
CA ALA A 391 2.08 -17.96 -0.23
C ALA A 391 3.06 -16.99 -0.90
N PHE A 392 4.31 -16.93 -0.44
CA PHE A 392 5.34 -16.11 -1.07
C PHE A 392 5.63 -16.54 -2.50
N VAL A 393 5.80 -17.86 -2.74
CA VAL A 393 6.00 -18.40 -4.11
C VAL A 393 4.82 -18.07 -5.00
N GLY A 394 3.58 -18.26 -4.51
CA GLY A 394 2.38 -17.89 -5.23
C GLY A 394 2.33 -16.40 -5.58
N SER A 395 2.62 -15.54 -4.63
CA SER A 395 2.66 -14.07 -4.84
C SER A 395 3.76 -13.66 -5.83
N LEU A 396 4.93 -14.29 -5.78
CA LEU A 396 6.02 -14.04 -6.73
C LEU A 396 5.63 -14.43 -8.16
N MET A 397 4.98 -15.60 -8.33
CA MET A 397 4.44 -16.02 -9.62
C MET A 397 3.40 -15.02 -10.15
N ALA A 398 2.53 -14.51 -9.28
CA ALA A 398 1.53 -13.51 -9.66
C ALA A 398 2.18 -12.20 -10.13
N VAL A 399 3.20 -11.69 -9.45
CA VAL A 399 3.93 -10.48 -9.85
C VAL A 399 4.57 -10.65 -11.23
N LEU A 400 5.17 -11.81 -11.52
CA LEU A 400 5.75 -12.10 -12.84
C LEU A 400 4.70 -12.16 -13.95
N LEU A 401 3.49 -12.63 -13.64
CA LEU A 401 2.41 -12.80 -14.60
C LEU A 401 1.46 -11.59 -14.69
N LEU A 402 1.50 -10.65 -13.74
CA LEU A 402 0.59 -9.50 -13.72
C LEU A 402 0.67 -8.66 -14.99
N GLY A 403 1.87 -8.38 -15.50
CA GLY A 403 2.07 -7.63 -16.74
C GLY A 403 1.50 -8.34 -17.98
N PRO A 404 1.80 -9.61 -18.25
CA PRO A 404 1.13 -10.41 -19.28
C PRO A 404 -0.38 -10.47 -19.13
N ILE A 405 -0.90 -10.68 -17.90
CA ILE A 405 -2.34 -10.73 -17.62
C ILE A 405 -3.00 -9.39 -17.95
N ALA A 406 -2.43 -8.27 -17.49
CA ALA A 406 -2.97 -6.94 -17.76
C ALA A 406 -3.02 -6.61 -19.27
N ARG A 407 -2.13 -7.18 -20.08
CA ARG A 407 -2.13 -7.03 -21.54
C ARG A 407 -3.09 -7.98 -22.25
N ALA A 408 -3.38 -9.15 -21.66
CA ALA A 408 -4.27 -10.15 -22.23
C ALA A 408 -5.76 -9.79 -22.07
N PHE A 409 -6.10 -9.00 -21.08
CA PHE A 409 -7.48 -8.61 -20.77
C PHE A 409 -7.62 -7.09 -20.89
N GLU A 410 -8.53 -6.63 -21.77
CA GLU A 410 -8.87 -5.20 -21.91
C GLU A 410 -9.61 -4.68 -20.68
N ASP A 411 -10.36 -5.55 -19.99
CA ASP A 411 -11.16 -5.24 -18.83
C ASP A 411 -10.54 -5.83 -17.56
N ALA A 412 -10.07 -4.97 -16.67
CA ALA A 412 -9.46 -5.37 -15.39
C ALA A 412 -10.40 -6.14 -14.45
N ARG A 413 -11.73 -6.12 -14.70
CA ARG A 413 -12.71 -6.90 -13.94
C ARG A 413 -12.53 -8.40 -14.14
N VAL A 414 -12.22 -8.80 -15.38
CA VAL A 414 -12.09 -10.23 -15.71
C VAL A 414 -11.00 -10.91 -14.90
N PRO A 415 -9.74 -10.44 -14.89
CA PRO A 415 -8.70 -11.05 -14.08
C PRO A 415 -8.98 -10.92 -12.57
N ALA A 416 -9.63 -9.84 -12.10
CA ALA A 416 -10.03 -9.71 -10.71
C ALA A 416 -11.06 -10.77 -10.28
N VAL A 417 -12.06 -11.06 -11.11
CA VAL A 417 -13.05 -12.12 -10.83
C VAL A 417 -12.43 -13.50 -10.91
N ILE A 418 -11.59 -13.77 -11.92
CA ILE A 418 -10.86 -15.05 -12.04
C ILE A 418 -10.01 -15.28 -10.79
N SER A 419 -9.33 -14.26 -10.29
CA SER A 419 -8.54 -14.37 -9.07
C SER A 419 -9.39 -14.67 -7.83
N CYS A 420 -10.60 -14.08 -7.72
CA CYS A 420 -11.52 -14.45 -6.65
C CYS A 420 -11.92 -15.93 -6.74
N MET A 421 -12.20 -16.47 -7.93
CA MET A 421 -12.53 -17.87 -8.13
C MET A 421 -11.36 -18.80 -7.82
N LEU A 422 -10.12 -18.41 -8.23
CA LEU A 422 -8.92 -19.16 -7.88
C LEU A 422 -8.71 -19.22 -6.37
N PHE A 423 -8.90 -18.09 -5.66
CA PHE A 423 -8.84 -18.08 -4.20
C PHE A 423 -9.85 -19.05 -3.58
N VAL A 424 -11.08 -19.06 -4.08
CA VAL A 424 -12.15 -19.98 -3.60
C VAL A 424 -11.74 -21.44 -3.81
N ILE A 425 -11.18 -21.78 -4.97
CA ILE A 425 -10.69 -23.14 -5.25
C ILE A 425 -9.56 -23.50 -4.27
N GLY A 426 -8.60 -22.59 -4.06
CA GLY A 426 -7.53 -22.79 -3.09
C GLY A 426 -8.07 -22.98 -1.67
N ALA A 427 -9.02 -22.14 -1.23
CA ALA A 427 -9.60 -22.20 0.09
C ALA A 427 -10.48 -23.44 0.33
N ALA A 428 -10.98 -24.07 -0.72
CA ALA A 428 -11.70 -25.34 -0.63
C ALA A 428 -10.77 -26.54 -0.40
N ALA A 429 -9.50 -26.47 -0.77
CA ALA A 429 -8.56 -27.59 -0.69
C ALA A 429 -8.41 -28.17 0.72
N PRO A 430 -8.22 -27.40 1.81
CA PRO A 430 -8.12 -27.96 3.16
C PRO A 430 -9.37 -28.67 3.64
N CYS A 431 -10.54 -28.31 3.11
CA CYS A 431 -11.83 -28.90 3.46
C CYS A 431 -12.10 -30.19 2.69
N MET A 432 -11.61 -30.32 1.47
CA MET A 432 -11.93 -31.43 0.55
C MET A 432 -10.86 -32.52 0.52
N MET A 433 -9.60 -32.18 0.84
CA MET A 433 -8.50 -33.14 0.78
C MET A 433 -8.44 -34.01 2.05
N ALA A 434 -8.09 -35.27 1.87
CA ALA A 434 -7.88 -36.21 2.98
C ALA A 434 -6.63 -35.79 3.78
N ASP A 435 -5.56 -35.39 3.09
CA ASP A 435 -4.37 -34.78 3.69
C ASP A 435 -4.60 -33.28 3.86
N LYS A 436 -4.99 -32.88 5.06
CA LYS A 436 -5.26 -31.47 5.39
C LYS A 436 -4.00 -30.62 5.31
N LEU A 437 -2.83 -31.16 5.63
CA LEU A 437 -1.57 -30.46 5.59
C LEU A 437 -1.21 -30.07 4.14
N PHE A 438 -1.31 -31.04 3.22
CA PHE A 438 -1.13 -30.75 1.78
C PHE A 438 -2.20 -29.75 1.29
N GLY A 439 -3.44 -29.89 1.73
CA GLY A 439 -4.55 -28.98 1.42
C GLY A 439 -4.24 -27.53 1.83
N VAL A 440 -3.71 -27.32 3.02
CA VAL A 440 -3.34 -26.00 3.55
C VAL A 440 -2.13 -25.40 2.81
N GLY A 441 -1.14 -26.22 2.45
CA GLY A 441 -0.02 -25.79 1.60
C GLY A 441 -0.49 -25.35 0.22
N LEU A 442 -1.38 -26.14 -0.40
CA LEU A 442 -1.98 -25.82 -1.70
C LEU A 442 -2.85 -24.54 -1.63
N TYR A 443 -3.64 -24.40 -0.55
CA TYR A 443 -4.36 -23.16 -0.28
C TYR A 443 -3.41 -21.98 -0.26
N ALA A 444 -2.33 -22.02 0.52
CA ALA A 444 -1.41 -20.90 0.68
C ALA A 444 -0.77 -20.51 -0.65
N LEU A 445 -0.39 -21.47 -1.48
CA LEU A 445 0.17 -21.24 -2.82
C LEU A 445 -0.85 -20.53 -3.73
N ILE A 446 -2.05 -21.11 -3.85
CA ILE A 446 -3.09 -20.59 -4.73
C ILE A 446 -3.63 -19.26 -4.23
N ALA A 447 -3.87 -19.13 -2.92
CA ALA A 447 -4.37 -17.89 -2.32
C ALA A 447 -3.35 -16.75 -2.43
N GLY A 448 -2.05 -17.03 -2.23
CA GLY A 448 -0.98 -16.06 -2.44
C GLY A 448 -0.94 -15.54 -3.88
N PHE A 449 -1.03 -16.46 -4.85
CA PHE A 449 -1.12 -16.10 -6.28
C PHE A 449 -2.39 -15.29 -6.59
N ALA A 450 -3.55 -15.81 -6.18
CA ALA A 450 -4.84 -15.21 -6.49
C ALA A 450 -5.00 -13.82 -5.86
N TYR A 451 -4.62 -13.68 -4.58
CA TYR A 451 -4.76 -12.40 -3.89
C TYR A 451 -3.82 -11.33 -4.46
N ALA A 452 -2.60 -11.69 -4.84
CA ALA A 452 -1.67 -10.75 -5.47
C ALA A 452 -2.17 -10.24 -6.82
N ILE A 453 -2.81 -11.09 -7.64
CA ILE A 453 -3.47 -10.66 -8.88
C ILE A 453 -4.67 -9.77 -8.57
N TYR A 454 -5.51 -10.17 -7.60
CA TYR A 454 -6.66 -9.36 -7.19
C TYR A 454 -6.22 -7.98 -6.71
N ASP A 455 -5.19 -7.90 -5.88
CA ASP A 455 -4.68 -6.64 -5.33
C ASP A 455 -4.21 -5.71 -6.46
N GLY A 456 -3.39 -6.20 -7.38
CA GLY A 456 -2.89 -5.42 -8.51
C GLY A 456 -3.99 -4.96 -9.47
N THR A 457 -4.96 -5.84 -9.79
CA THR A 457 -6.06 -5.50 -10.70
C THR A 457 -7.12 -4.62 -10.03
N SER A 458 -7.39 -4.81 -8.74
CA SER A 458 -8.37 -3.99 -8.01
C SER A 458 -7.92 -2.54 -7.85
N GLN A 459 -6.62 -2.25 -7.82
CA GLN A 459 -6.14 -0.86 -7.79
C GLN A 459 -6.55 -0.09 -9.05
N SER A 460 -6.38 -0.68 -10.24
CA SER A 460 -6.81 -0.07 -11.50
C SER A 460 -8.35 0.10 -11.56
N LEU A 461 -9.11 -0.90 -11.09
CA LEU A 461 -10.58 -0.79 -10.99
C LEU A 461 -11.01 0.31 -10.03
N ASN A 462 -10.35 0.43 -8.90
CA ASN A 462 -10.62 1.46 -7.91
C ASN A 462 -10.40 2.86 -8.51
N LEU A 463 -9.30 3.06 -9.24
CA LEU A 463 -9.03 4.31 -9.94
C LEU A 463 -10.11 4.61 -11.00
N ALA A 464 -10.54 3.60 -11.76
CA ALA A 464 -11.58 3.76 -12.78
C ALA A 464 -12.98 4.10 -12.21
N THR A 465 -13.26 3.80 -10.93
CA THR A 465 -14.54 4.12 -10.28
C THR A 465 -14.58 5.52 -9.64
N LEU A 466 -13.48 6.27 -9.70
CA LEU A 466 -13.40 7.60 -9.09
C LEU A 466 -14.24 8.62 -9.86
N PRO A 467 -15.13 9.38 -9.18
CA PRO A 467 -15.97 10.36 -9.83
C PRO A 467 -15.23 11.65 -10.23
N ASP A 468 -14.04 11.89 -9.67
CA ASP A 468 -13.28 13.12 -9.89
C ASP A 468 -11.78 12.86 -9.79
N VAL A 469 -11.07 13.09 -10.90
CA VAL A 469 -9.60 12.91 -11.00
C VAL A 469 -8.84 13.88 -10.07
N ARG A 470 -9.41 15.06 -9.77
CA ARG A 470 -8.79 16.01 -8.84
C ARG A 470 -8.80 15.54 -7.38
N SER A 471 -9.60 14.54 -7.06
CA SER A 471 -9.72 13.98 -5.71
C SER A 471 -9.09 12.60 -5.53
N VAL A 472 -8.17 12.19 -6.41
CA VAL A 472 -7.52 10.86 -6.38
C VAL A 472 -6.92 10.55 -5.02
N GLY A 473 -6.16 11.47 -4.43
CA GLY A 473 -5.57 11.27 -3.09
C GLY A 473 -6.61 11.01 -2.00
N ARG A 474 -7.75 11.74 -2.03
CA ARG A 474 -8.87 11.53 -1.08
C ARG A 474 -9.50 10.16 -1.28
N SER A 475 -9.67 9.75 -2.52
CA SER A 475 -10.34 8.50 -2.85
C SER A 475 -9.45 7.28 -2.55
N LEU A 476 -8.14 7.38 -2.75
CA LEU A 476 -7.17 6.38 -2.30
C LEU A 476 -7.15 6.28 -0.77
N ALA A 477 -7.22 7.40 -0.06
CA ALA A 477 -7.37 7.39 1.40
C ALA A 477 -8.68 6.68 1.83
N ALA A 478 -9.78 6.85 1.09
CA ALA A 478 -11.02 6.13 1.36
C ALA A 478 -10.88 4.61 1.14
N PHE A 479 -10.11 4.16 0.15
CA PHE A 479 -9.83 2.72 -0.02
C PHE A 479 -8.94 2.15 1.09
N SER A 480 -8.07 2.93 1.73
CA SER A 480 -7.35 2.48 2.92
C SER A 480 -8.30 2.18 4.08
N VAL A 481 -9.43 2.89 4.16
CA VAL A 481 -10.52 2.57 5.10
C VAL A 481 -11.11 1.20 4.80
N ALA A 482 -11.33 0.86 3.51
CA ALA A 482 -11.83 -0.46 3.12
C ALA A 482 -10.89 -1.58 3.58
N ASN A 483 -9.58 -1.39 3.46
CA ASN A 483 -8.60 -2.37 3.96
C ASN A 483 -8.69 -2.54 5.47
N THR A 484 -8.75 -1.44 6.24
CA THR A 484 -8.85 -1.51 7.71
C THR A 484 -10.15 -2.14 8.17
N LEU A 485 -11.29 -1.75 7.57
CA LEU A 485 -12.60 -2.32 7.89
C LEU A 485 -12.68 -3.79 7.47
N GLY A 486 -12.07 -4.14 6.34
CA GLY A 486 -11.97 -5.52 5.88
C GLY A 486 -11.16 -6.39 6.85
N SER A 487 -9.99 -5.92 7.28
CA SER A 487 -9.19 -6.62 8.27
C SER A 487 -9.93 -6.78 9.61
N LEU A 488 -10.57 -5.72 10.08
CA LEU A 488 -11.38 -5.77 11.31
C LEU A 488 -12.55 -6.76 11.19
N LEU A 489 -13.28 -6.74 10.06
CA LEU A 489 -14.35 -7.68 9.75
C LEU A 489 -13.81 -9.12 9.73
N GLY A 490 -12.67 -9.36 9.10
CA GLY A 490 -12.02 -10.67 9.05
C GLY A 490 -11.68 -11.21 10.44
N VAL A 491 -11.08 -10.38 11.29
CA VAL A 491 -10.73 -10.76 12.67
C VAL A 491 -11.99 -11.12 13.48
N ILE A 492 -13.01 -10.28 13.42
CA ILE A 492 -14.26 -10.50 14.18
C ILE A 492 -14.99 -11.73 13.65
N ALA A 493 -15.15 -11.86 12.33
CA ALA A 493 -15.82 -12.99 11.71
C ALA A 493 -15.09 -14.30 11.99
N GLY A 494 -13.76 -14.30 11.97
CA GLY A 494 -12.94 -15.44 12.34
C GLY A 494 -13.14 -15.86 13.79
N ALA A 495 -13.11 -14.90 14.74
CA ALA A 495 -13.38 -15.20 16.15
C ALA A 495 -14.77 -15.80 16.35
N LEU A 496 -15.78 -15.22 15.73
CA LEU A 496 -17.17 -15.70 15.83
C LEU A 496 -17.32 -17.12 15.23
N ALA A 497 -16.71 -17.38 14.08
CA ALA A 497 -16.75 -18.70 13.43
C ALA A 497 -16.09 -19.77 14.30
N ILE A 498 -14.89 -19.50 14.83
CA ILE A 498 -14.17 -20.43 15.71
C ILE A 498 -14.97 -20.70 16.99
N THR A 499 -15.50 -19.64 17.61
CA THR A 499 -16.26 -19.76 18.86
C THR A 499 -17.58 -20.53 18.67
N ALA A 500 -18.27 -20.29 17.53
CA ALA A 500 -19.55 -20.94 17.25
C ALA A 500 -19.40 -22.43 16.87
N LEU A 501 -18.32 -22.78 16.16
CA LEU A 501 -18.12 -24.12 15.60
C LEU A 501 -17.05 -24.94 16.35
N ALA A 502 -16.41 -24.35 17.35
CA ALA A 502 -15.34 -24.95 18.16
C ALA A 502 -14.22 -25.61 17.33
N ALA A 503 -13.94 -25.07 16.13
CA ALA A 503 -12.95 -25.58 15.19
C ALA A 503 -12.37 -24.43 14.36
N TYR A 504 -11.15 -24.60 13.83
CA TYR A 504 -10.49 -23.57 13.00
C TYR A 504 -10.67 -23.82 11.50
N LEU A 505 -10.85 -25.05 11.08
CA LEU A 505 -11.04 -25.40 9.67
C LEU A 505 -12.22 -24.66 8.99
N PRO A 506 -13.36 -24.38 9.68
CA PRO A 506 -14.47 -23.60 9.11
C PRO A 506 -14.12 -22.18 8.68
N LEU A 507 -12.98 -21.63 9.11
CA LEU A 507 -12.47 -20.34 8.63
C LEU A 507 -12.37 -20.28 7.10
N PHE A 508 -11.98 -21.39 6.47
CA PHE A 508 -11.93 -21.48 5.01
C PHE A 508 -13.32 -21.32 4.37
N GLY A 509 -14.36 -21.87 4.99
CA GLY A 509 -15.74 -21.71 4.51
C GLY A 509 -16.21 -20.25 4.57
N VAL A 510 -15.90 -19.53 5.66
CA VAL A 510 -16.20 -18.09 5.79
C VAL A 510 -15.41 -17.27 4.78
N ALA A 511 -14.11 -17.59 4.59
CA ALA A 511 -13.26 -16.91 3.60
C ALA A 511 -13.78 -17.12 2.18
N ILE A 512 -14.24 -18.32 1.82
CA ILE A 512 -14.90 -18.62 0.55
C ILE A 512 -16.13 -17.73 0.37
N GLY A 513 -17.00 -17.62 1.39
CA GLY A 513 -18.19 -16.78 1.34
C GLY A 513 -17.85 -15.31 1.06
N PHE A 514 -16.88 -14.74 1.78
CA PHE A 514 -16.44 -13.37 1.58
C PHE A 514 -15.84 -13.15 0.19
N MET A 515 -15.00 -14.06 -0.28
CA MET A 515 -14.33 -13.92 -1.58
C MET A 515 -15.30 -14.10 -2.75
N LEU A 516 -16.28 -15.03 -2.65
CA LEU A 516 -17.35 -15.16 -3.64
C LEU A 516 -18.17 -13.87 -3.75
N LEU A 517 -18.55 -13.29 -2.61
CA LEU A 517 -19.32 -12.06 -2.60
C LEU A 517 -18.50 -10.89 -3.16
N ALA A 518 -17.20 -10.83 -2.86
CA ALA A 518 -16.29 -9.86 -3.45
C ALA A 518 -16.22 -10.00 -4.99
N GLY A 519 -16.12 -11.23 -5.49
CA GLY A 519 -16.13 -11.53 -6.93
C GLY A 519 -17.44 -11.10 -7.61
N VAL A 520 -18.59 -11.44 -7.02
CA VAL A 520 -19.92 -11.02 -7.53
C VAL A 520 -20.03 -9.50 -7.59
N LEU A 521 -19.63 -8.79 -6.52
CA LEU A 521 -19.65 -7.32 -6.50
C LEU A 521 -18.72 -6.72 -7.55
N THR A 522 -17.55 -7.33 -7.77
CA THR A 522 -16.61 -6.88 -8.81
C THR A 522 -17.21 -7.03 -10.22
N MET A 523 -18.01 -8.07 -10.48
CA MET A 523 -18.73 -8.24 -11.75
C MET A 523 -19.78 -7.14 -11.98
N LEU A 524 -20.38 -6.61 -10.91
CA LEU A 524 -21.40 -5.55 -10.98
C LEU A 524 -20.81 -4.16 -11.29
N LEU A 525 -19.50 -3.99 -11.29
CA LEU A 525 -18.83 -2.75 -11.66
C LEU A 525 -18.86 -2.53 -13.18
N LYS A 526 -20.02 -2.18 -13.73
CA LYS A 526 -20.20 -1.84 -15.16
C LYS A 526 -19.85 -0.39 -15.44
#